data_07e24ba8d5c22f35e84b778e895df9f8
#
_entry.id   07e24ba8d5c22f35e84b778e895df9f8
#
_cell.length_a   1.000
_cell.length_b   1.000
_cell.length_c   1.000
_cell.angle_alpha   90.00
_cell.angle_beta   90.00
_cell.angle_gamma   90.00
#
_symmetry.space_group_name_H-M   'P 1'
#
loop_
_entity.id
_entity.type
_entity.pdbx_description
1 polymer ?
#
loop_
_entity_poly.entity_id
_entity_poly.type
_entity_poly.pdbx_seq_one_letter_code
_entity_poly.pdbx_strand_id
1 'polypeptide(L)'
;MTTHHHPKVTLLKIGVYHLRPERILMLAGDGNYTKVVLLDGSVLVSTRTLSTYEETLKAAGFVRIHKSFIINKMYLKQVTKQHVFLTNYQTPIPISRRRRRQLK
;
A
#
# COMPACT_ATOMS: atom_id res chain seq x y z
N MET A 1 -27.77 27.57 2.44
CA MET A 1 -27.75 26.20 2.14
C MET A 1 -26.38 25.56 2.34
N THR A 2 -26.43 24.47 2.88
CA THR A 2 -25.20 23.78 3.14
C THR A 2 -24.67 23.18 1.86
N THR A 3 -23.55 23.65 1.45
CA THR A 3 -22.90 22.99 0.39
C THR A 3 -22.36 21.69 0.95
N HIS A 4 -22.92 20.64 0.48
CA HIS A 4 -22.39 19.34 0.88
C HIS A 4 -21.04 19.17 0.24
N HIS A 5 -20.04 19.45 1.02
CA HIS A 5 -18.71 19.04 0.69
C HIS A 5 -18.64 17.55 0.87
N HIS A 6 -18.96 16.83 -0.17
CA HIS A 6 -18.56 15.45 -0.21
C HIS A 6 -17.10 15.44 -0.59
N PRO A 7 -16.23 15.03 0.32
CA PRO A 7 -14.85 14.86 -0.09
C PRO A 7 -14.84 13.96 -1.31
N LYS A 8 -14.17 14.38 -2.32
CA LYS A 8 -13.98 13.54 -3.50
C LYS A 8 -13.37 12.24 -3.03
N VAL A 9 -14.13 11.16 -3.20
CA VAL A 9 -13.60 9.84 -2.97
C VAL A 9 -12.72 9.52 -4.16
N THR A 10 -11.43 9.60 -3.96
CA THR A 10 -10.48 9.21 -5.00
C THR A 10 -10.26 7.72 -4.89
N LEU A 11 -10.70 7.00 -5.90
CA LEU A 11 -10.46 5.57 -6.00
C LEU A 11 -9.14 5.32 -6.69
N LEU A 12 -8.40 4.37 -6.20
CA LEU A 12 -7.18 3.91 -6.84
C LEU A 12 -7.52 2.80 -7.82
N LYS A 13 -7.06 2.96 -9.04
CA LYS A 13 -7.21 1.92 -10.04
C LYS A 13 -6.01 0.99 -9.99
N ILE A 14 -6.23 -0.25 -9.60
CA ILE A 14 -5.19 -1.26 -9.56
C ILE A 14 -5.68 -2.46 -10.37
N GLY A 15 -5.09 -2.64 -11.55
CA GLY A 15 -5.58 -3.62 -12.50
C GLY A 15 -7.01 -3.28 -12.92
N VAL A 16 -7.92 -4.21 -12.73
CA VAL A 16 -9.34 -4.02 -13.03
C VAL A 16 -10.13 -3.50 -11.83
N TYR A 17 -9.46 -3.29 -10.70
CA TYR A 17 -10.13 -2.92 -9.46
C TYR A 17 -10.09 -1.41 -9.24
N HIS A 18 -11.17 -0.87 -8.70
CA HIS A 18 -11.23 0.51 -8.23
C HIS A 18 -11.44 0.45 -6.72
N LEU A 19 -10.42 0.88 -5.97
CA LEU A 19 -10.37 0.67 -4.54
C LEU A 19 -10.18 1.98 -3.78
N ARG A 20 -10.83 2.09 -2.64
CA ARG A 20 -10.57 3.17 -1.71
C ARG A 20 -9.21 2.92 -1.05
N PRO A 21 -8.35 3.95 -0.97
CA PRO A 21 -7.02 3.76 -0.38
C PRO A 21 -7.06 3.17 1.04
N GLU A 22 -8.04 3.59 1.85
CA GLU A 22 -8.14 3.12 3.23
C GLU A 22 -8.49 1.64 3.35
N ARG A 23 -8.91 1.01 2.27
CA ARG A 23 -9.17 -0.43 2.26
C ARG A 23 -7.95 -1.26 1.96
N ILE A 24 -6.88 -0.62 1.50
CA ILE A 24 -5.67 -1.32 1.08
C ILE A 24 -4.66 -1.26 2.20
N LEU A 25 -4.21 -2.42 2.64
CA LEU A 25 -3.18 -2.53 3.67
C LEU A 25 -1.79 -2.40 3.07
N MET A 26 -1.54 -3.14 2.00
CA MET A 26 -0.23 -3.16 1.34
C MET A 26 -0.34 -3.83 -0.03
N LEU A 27 0.71 -3.65 -0.81
CA LEU A 27 0.89 -4.37 -2.07
C LEU A 27 2.20 -5.14 -2.02
N ALA A 28 2.17 -6.36 -2.52
CA ALA A 28 3.34 -7.22 -2.58
C ALA A 28 3.59 -7.65 -4.02
N GLY A 29 4.81 -7.44 -4.50
CA GLY A 29 5.21 -7.87 -5.83
C GLY A 29 5.65 -9.33 -5.80
N ASP A 30 5.22 -10.11 -6.77
CA ASP A 30 5.56 -11.51 -6.91
C ASP A 30 5.82 -11.77 -8.39
N GLY A 31 7.06 -11.61 -8.82
CA GLY A 31 7.42 -11.71 -10.22
C GLY A 31 6.69 -10.63 -11.03
N ASN A 32 5.88 -11.06 -11.99
CA ASN A 32 5.12 -10.15 -12.86
C ASN A 32 3.77 -9.76 -12.28
N TYR A 33 3.44 -10.26 -11.09
CA TYR A 33 2.17 -10.00 -10.45
C TYR A 33 2.32 -9.03 -9.30
N THR A 34 1.21 -8.38 -8.97
CA THR A 34 1.10 -7.62 -7.72
C THR A 34 -0.09 -8.14 -6.94
N LYS A 35 0.15 -8.50 -5.69
CA LYS A 35 -0.91 -8.88 -4.76
C LYS A 35 -1.31 -7.66 -3.96
N VAL A 36 -2.59 -7.37 -3.93
CA VAL A 36 -3.14 -6.28 -3.15
C VAL A 36 -3.80 -6.88 -1.92
N VAL A 37 -3.22 -6.62 -0.77
CA VAL A 37 -3.74 -7.13 0.50
C VAL A 37 -4.68 -6.08 1.07
N LEU A 38 -5.94 -6.46 1.25
CA LEU A 38 -6.95 -5.56 1.77
C LEU A 38 -7.03 -5.66 3.29
N LEU A 39 -7.61 -4.65 3.90
CA LEU A 39 -7.72 -4.56 5.35
C LEU A 39 -8.51 -5.72 5.96
N ASP A 40 -9.47 -6.27 5.22
CA ASP A 40 -10.26 -7.41 5.68
C ASP A 40 -9.55 -8.75 5.49
N GLY A 41 -8.31 -8.75 5.01
CA GLY A 41 -7.53 -9.95 4.79
C GLY A 41 -7.67 -10.56 3.40
N SER A 42 -8.58 -10.07 2.58
CA SER A 42 -8.70 -10.58 1.21
C SER A 42 -7.53 -10.10 0.36
N VAL A 43 -7.22 -10.85 -0.68
CA VAL A 43 -6.10 -10.55 -1.58
C VAL A 43 -6.62 -10.51 -3.01
N LEU A 44 -6.33 -9.41 -3.68
CA LEU A 44 -6.61 -9.26 -5.10
C LEU A 44 -5.30 -9.38 -5.86
N VAL A 45 -5.37 -9.78 -7.12
CA VAL A 45 -4.17 -9.96 -7.93
C VAL A 45 -4.26 -9.09 -9.17
N SER A 46 -3.20 -8.34 -9.42
CA SER A 46 -3.02 -7.61 -10.66
C SER A 46 -1.89 -8.25 -11.46
N THR A 47 -2.06 -8.32 -12.77
CA THR A 47 -1.04 -8.90 -13.65
C THR A 47 0.05 -7.91 -14.03
N ARG A 48 0.08 -6.74 -13.39
CA ARG A 48 1.12 -5.74 -13.60
C ARG A 48 2.13 -5.78 -12.47
N THR A 49 3.35 -5.32 -12.75
CA THR A 49 4.41 -5.28 -11.75
C THR A 49 4.13 -4.19 -10.71
N LEU A 50 4.76 -4.34 -9.56
CA LEU A 50 4.61 -3.40 -8.46
C LEU A 50 5.03 -1.99 -8.86
N SER A 51 6.08 -1.85 -9.64
CA SER A 51 6.58 -0.54 -10.08
C SER A 51 5.56 0.26 -10.88
N THR A 52 4.64 -0.42 -11.55
CA THR A 52 3.57 0.23 -12.31
C THR A 52 2.73 1.14 -11.42
N TYR A 53 2.58 0.76 -10.16
CA TYR A 53 1.68 1.46 -9.24
C TYR A 53 2.38 2.44 -8.30
N GLU A 54 3.71 2.47 -8.31
CA GLU A 54 4.47 3.20 -7.29
C GLU A 54 4.09 4.67 -7.19
N GLU A 55 4.05 5.39 -8.32
CA GLU A 55 3.77 6.81 -8.29
C GLU A 55 2.33 7.12 -7.88
N THR A 56 1.39 6.38 -8.40
CA THR A 56 -0.03 6.56 -8.04
C THR A 56 -0.24 6.32 -6.54
N LEU A 57 0.38 5.28 -6.01
CA LEU A 57 0.24 4.94 -4.60
C LEU A 57 0.96 5.92 -3.70
N LYS A 58 2.12 6.41 -4.14
CA LYS A 58 2.85 7.43 -3.39
C LYS A 58 1.99 8.68 -3.18
N ALA A 59 1.30 9.11 -4.22
CA ALA A 59 0.40 10.26 -4.13
C ALA A 59 -0.76 10.01 -3.17
N ALA A 60 -1.12 8.75 -2.94
CA ALA A 60 -2.22 8.36 -2.07
C ALA A 60 -1.78 8.05 -0.63
N GLY A 61 -0.52 8.30 -0.29
CA GLY A 61 -0.03 8.09 1.08
C GLY A 61 0.59 6.73 1.33
N PHE A 62 0.93 6.02 0.27
CA PHE A 62 1.66 4.76 0.37
C PHE A 62 3.15 5.02 0.22
N VAL A 63 3.95 4.10 0.71
CA VAL A 63 5.40 4.20 0.58
C VAL A 63 5.99 2.83 0.23
N ARG A 64 6.92 2.84 -0.73
CA ARG A 64 7.63 1.63 -1.10
C ARG A 64 8.79 1.44 -0.13
N ILE A 65 8.78 0.32 0.57
CA ILE A 65 9.77 0.02 1.62
C ILE A 65 10.76 -1.06 1.21
N HIS A 66 10.50 -1.71 0.09
CA HIS A 66 11.29 -2.82 -0.40
C HIS A 66 11.01 -2.99 -1.88
N LYS A 67 11.91 -3.62 -2.62
CA LYS A 67 11.63 -3.86 -4.04
C LYS A 67 10.33 -4.62 -4.27
N SER A 68 9.89 -5.38 -3.26
CA SER A 68 8.70 -6.22 -3.36
C SER A 68 7.52 -5.73 -2.53
N PHE A 69 7.63 -4.61 -1.82
CA PHE A 69 6.55 -4.19 -0.93
C PHE A 69 6.30 -2.69 -0.94
N ILE A 70 5.03 -2.33 -1.06
CA ILE A 70 4.52 -0.98 -0.86
C ILE A 70 3.48 -1.06 0.26
N ILE A 71 3.60 -0.22 1.27
CA ILE A 71 2.69 -0.25 2.41
C ILE A 71 1.85 1.03 2.47
N ASN A 72 0.68 0.90 3.06
CA ASN A 72 -0.15 2.05 3.38
C ASN A 72 0.32 2.63 4.72
N LYS A 73 0.85 3.86 4.69
CA LYS A 73 1.38 4.49 5.90
C LYS A 73 0.32 4.67 6.99
N MET A 74 -0.94 4.74 6.60
CA MET A 74 -2.05 4.86 7.55
C MET A 74 -2.06 3.72 8.57
N TYR A 75 -1.60 2.54 8.17
CA TYR A 75 -1.62 1.34 9.02
C TYR A 75 -0.26 0.98 9.58
N LEU A 76 0.70 1.89 9.48
CA LEU A 76 2.03 1.67 10.04
C LEU A 76 1.96 1.62 11.55
N LYS A 77 2.38 0.50 12.14
CA LYS A 77 2.36 0.30 13.58
C LYS A 77 3.73 0.47 14.19
N GLN A 78 4.75 -0.09 13.57
CA GLN A 78 6.11 -0.06 14.10
C GLN A 78 7.13 -0.25 12.99
N VAL A 79 8.27 0.39 13.13
CA VAL A 79 9.41 0.23 12.22
C VAL A 79 10.62 -0.17 13.04
N THR A 80 11.26 -1.27 12.65
CA THR A 80 12.55 -1.66 13.20
C THR A 80 13.62 -1.47 12.14
N LYS A 81 14.85 -1.86 12.42
CA LYS A 81 15.93 -1.76 11.43
C LYS A 81 15.67 -2.61 10.20
N GLN A 82 14.98 -3.72 10.35
CA GLN A 82 14.85 -4.71 9.29
C GLN A 82 13.42 -4.95 8.85
N HIS A 83 12.43 -4.51 9.62
CA HIS A 83 11.04 -4.84 9.36
C HIS A 83 10.12 -3.69 9.65
N VAL A 84 8.97 -3.75 8.98
CA VAL A 84 7.82 -2.89 9.24
C VAL A 84 6.68 -3.77 9.72
N PHE A 85 5.94 -3.27 10.70
CA PHE A 85 4.77 -3.96 11.23
C PHE A 85 3.54 -3.10 10.94
N LEU A 86 2.51 -3.73 10.42
CA LEU A 86 1.26 -3.06 10.11
C LEU A 86 0.15 -3.52 11.04
N THR A 87 -0.78 -2.61 11.29
CA THR A 87 -2.01 -2.94 12.01
C THR A 87 -2.79 -3.99 11.20
N ASN A 88 -3.36 -4.99 11.87
CA ASN A 88 -4.14 -6.07 11.25
C ASN A 88 -3.34 -6.97 10.32
N TYR A 89 -2.02 -6.96 10.44
CA TYR A 89 -1.18 -7.84 9.64
C TYR A 89 -0.06 -8.38 10.51
N GLN A 90 -0.04 -9.68 10.74
CA GLN A 90 0.85 -10.27 11.74
C GLN A 90 2.25 -10.55 11.21
N THR A 91 2.40 -10.67 9.91
CA THR A 91 3.69 -10.99 9.32
C THR A 91 4.57 -9.74 9.23
N PRO A 92 5.78 -9.75 9.80
CA PRO A 92 6.71 -8.63 9.60
C PRO A 92 7.05 -8.47 8.13
N ILE A 93 7.15 -7.23 7.68
CA ILE A 93 7.43 -6.93 6.28
C ILE A 93 8.86 -6.42 6.18
N PRO A 94 9.73 -7.04 5.36
CA PRO A 94 11.11 -6.58 5.25
C PRO A 94 11.20 -5.18 4.67
N ILE A 95 12.12 -4.40 5.20
CA ILE A 95 12.39 -3.05 4.71
C ILE A 95 13.84 -2.97 4.28
N SER A 96 14.10 -2.38 3.11
CA SER A 96 15.47 -2.19 2.65
C SER A 96 16.11 -1.01 3.37
N ARG A 97 17.42 -1.08 3.59
CA ARG A 97 18.17 -0.01 4.25
C ARG A 97 17.93 1.34 3.58
N ARG A 98 18.05 1.35 2.27
CA ARG A 98 17.94 2.59 1.49
C ARG A 98 16.56 3.21 1.61
N ARG A 99 15.53 2.38 1.61
CA ARG A 99 14.15 2.88 1.59
C ARG A 99 13.65 3.23 2.98
N ARG A 100 14.32 2.77 4.02
CA ARG A 100 13.93 3.06 5.41
C ARG A 100 13.89 4.55 5.70
N ARG A 101 14.71 5.34 5.02
CA ARG A 101 14.74 6.79 5.18
C ARG A 101 13.41 7.44 4.83
N GLN A 102 12.62 6.83 3.98
CA GLN A 102 11.34 7.38 3.55
C GLN A 102 10.26 7.29 4.62
N LEU A 103 10.53 6.56 5.70
CA LEU A 103 9.59 6.39 6.80
C LEU A 103 9.82 7.34 7.96
N LYS A 104 10.79 8.21 7.88
CA LYS A 104 11.04 9.20 8.92
C LYS A 104 10.20 10.43 8.75
#